data_cc242c624d4e1f82ee7325701e04fe13
#
_entry.id   cc242c624d4e1f82ee7325701e04fe13
#
_cell.length_a   1.000
_cell.length_b   1.000
_cell.length_c   1.000
_cell.angle_alpha   90.00
_cell.angle_beta   90.00
_cell.angle_gamma   90.00
#
_symmetry.space_group_name_H-M   'P 1'
#
loop_
_entity.id
_entity.type
_entity.pdbx_description
1 polymer ?
#
loop_
_entity_poly.entity_id
_entity_poly.type
_entity_poly.pdbx_seq_one_letter_code
_entity_poly.pdbx_strand_id
1 'polypeptide(L)'
;MKLKKIILLAALVALSGAMFAQTQHITKADFLKKVFNYETSTEWKYLGAKPCIIDFYATWCGPCKRLAPILEELSAEYGGQIVVYKVDAEQERELAALFRVRSYPTIVFCPKEGAPQIALGLQPKEQLRIWIDQILLPKTTPAREETPAQVKTKE
;
A
#
# COMPACT_ATOMS: atom_id res chain seq x y z
N MET A 1 35.60 26.47 24.29
CA MET A 1 35.56 25.45 23.21
C MET A 1 34.49 24.36 23.42
N LYS A 2 34.11 24.00 24.64
CA LYS A 2 33.11 22.94 24.92
C LYS A 2 31.66 23.37 24.58
N LEU A 3 31.27 24.63 24.80
CA LEU A 3 29.94 25.14 24.53
C LEU A 3 29.57 25.16 23.03
N LYS A 4 30.53 25.54 22.18
CA LYS A 4 30.34 25.53 20.70
C LYS A 4 30.13 24.12 20.13
N LYS A 5 30.78 23.09 20.72
CA LYS A 5 30.59 21.68 20.33
C LYS A 5 29.20 21.14 20.72
N ILE A 6 28.69 21.58 21.88
CA ILE A 6 27.33 21.17 22.34
C ILE A 6 26.24 21.78 21.46
N ILE A 7 26.40 23.04 21.05
CA ILE A 7 25.44 23.72 20.15
C ILE A 7 25.47 23.07 18.76
N LEU A 8 26.64 22.67 18.26
CA LEU A 8 26.74 21.98 16.97
C LEU A 8 26.12 20.58 17.00
N LEU A 9 26.24 19.86 18.12
CA LEU A 9 25.62 18.54 18.30
C LEU A 9 24.11 18.63 18.43
N ALA A 10 23.58 19.67 19.10
CA ALA A 10 22.14 19.91 19.22
C ALA A 10 21.49 20.30 17.88
N ALA A 11 22.21 21.02 16.99
CA ALA A 11 21.73 21.37 15.66
C ALA A 11 21.68 20.15 14.72
N LEU A 12 22.50 19.13 14.93
CA LEU A 12 22.53 17.93 14.10
C LEU A 12 21.36 16.97 14.40
N VAL A 13 20.80 17.01 15.62
CA VAL A 13 19.65 16.18 16.04
C VAL A 13 18.32 16.76 15.54
N ALA A 14 18.25 18.05 15.27
CA ALA A 14 17.02 18.71 14.78
C ALA A 14 16.72 18.47 13.29
N LEU A 15 17.59 17.79 12.54
CA LEU A 15 17.43 17.52 11.11
C LEU A 15 16.91 16.09 10.82
N SER A 16 16.45 15.37 11.84
CA SER A 16 15.59 14.19 11.63
C SER A 16 14.24 14.67 11.13
N GLY A 17 14.19 15.11 9.87
CA GLY A 17 12.95 15.42 9.18
C GLY A 17 12.02 14.23 9.30
N ALA A 18 10.89 14.41 9.97
CA ALA A 18 9.81 13.45 9.96
C ALA A 18 9.49 13.19 8.48
N MET A 19 9.89 12.04 7.97
CA MET A 19 9.43 11.55 6.66
C MET A 19 7.94 11.25 6.84
N PHE A 20 7.13 12.29 6.65
CA PHE A 20 5.69 12.10 6.54
C PHE A 20 5.47 11.13 5.38
N ALA A 21 4.86 10.00 5.68
CA ALA A 21 4.37 9.09 4.67
C ALA A 21 3.30 9.85 3.87
N GLN A 22 3.66 10.32 2.69
CA GLN A 22 2.77 11.06 1.81
C GLN A 22 2.16 10.11 0.78
N THR A 23 0.90 10.38 0.43
CA THR A 23 0.29 9.76 -0.75
C THR A 23 1.02 10.25 -2.01
N GLN A 24 1.33 9.33 -2.94
CA GLN A 24 2.11 9.64 -4.13
C GLN A 24 1.29 9.39 -5.39
N HIS A 25 1.19 10.38 -6.27
CA HIS A 25 0.67 10.15 -7.62
C HIS A 25 1.71 9.39 -8.43
N ILE A 26 1.27 8.33 -9.10
CA ILE A 26 2.13 7.52 -9.95
C ILE A 26 1.53 7.32 -11.34
N THR A 27 2.41 7.28 -12.33
CA THR A 27 2.12 6.94 -13.71
C THR A 27 2.34 5.44 -13.97
N LYS A 28 1.98 4.97 -15.19
CA LYS A 28 2.35 3.64 -15.67
C LYS A 28 3.85 3.37 -15.51
N ALA A 29 4.70 4.32 -15.90
CA ALA A 29 6.15 4.15 -15.80
C ALA A 29 6.64 3.97 -14.36
N ASP A 30 6.03 4.66 -13.40
CA ASP A 30 6.29 4.47 -11.97
C ASP A 30 5.78 3.13 -11.48
N PHE A 31 4.58 2.72 -11.90
CA PHE A 31 3.98 1.45 -11.53
C PHE A 31 4.86 0.27 -11.95
N LEU A 32 5.35 0.26 -13.19
CA LEU A 32 6.24 -0.77 -13.71
C LEU A 32 7.55 -0.91 -12.91
N LYS A 33 8.02 0.17 -12.30
CA LYS A 33 9.26 0.19 -11.51
C LYS A 33 9.03 -0.10 -10.03
N LYS A 34 7.89 0.33 -9.47
CA LYS A 34 7.67 0.36 -8.02
C LYS A 34 6.70 -0.71 -7.53
N VAL A 35 5.82 -1.20 -8.39
CA VAL A 35 4.73 -2.10 -8.00
C VAL A 35 4.83 -3.45 -8.69
N PHE A 36 4.66 -3.48 -10.01
CA PHE A 36 4.69 -4.72 -10.79
C PHE A 36 5.00 -4.43 -12.26
N ASN A 37 5.97 -5.14 -12.81
CA ASN A 37 6.33 -5.03 -14.22
C ASN A 37 5.63 -6.13 -15.04
N TYR A 38 4.41 -5.85 -15.52
CA TYR A 38 3.64 -6.77 -16.35
C TYR A 38 4.12 -6.85 -17.80
N GLU A 39 5.04 -5.99 -18.23
CA GLU A 39 5.66 -6.06 -19.55
C GLU A 39 6.74 -7.16 -19.60
N THR A 40 7.30 -7.54 -18.46
CA THR A 40 8.37 -8.54 -18.35
C THR A 40 7.96 -9.83 -17.62
N SER A 41 6.80 -9.83 -16.96
CA SER A 41 6.31 -10.99 -16.21
C SER A 41 4.79 -11.12 -16.34
N THR A 42 4.31 -12.34 -16.57
CA THR A 42 2.88 -12.68 -16.56
C THR A 42 2.38 -13.04 -15.15
N GLU A 43 3.29 -13.40 -14.25
CA GLU A 43 2.96 -13.70 -12.85
C GLU A 43 3.14 -12.45 -12.00
N TRP A 44 2.17 -12.23 -11.10
CA TRP A 44 2.23 -11.12 -10.15
C TRP A 44 3.46 -11.27 -9.25
N LYS A 45 4.36 -10.29 -9.34
CA LYS A 45 5.54 -10.18 -8.47
C LYS A 45 5.65 -8.74 -8.00
N TYR A 46 5.32 -8.51 -6.73
CA TYR A 46 5.41 -7.19 -6.14
C TYR A 46 6.88 -6.74 -6.00
N LEU A 47 7.18 -5.53 -6.46
CA LEU A 47 8.55 -4.98 -6.51
C LEU A 47 8.87 -4.06 -5.35
N GLY A 48 7.87 -3.59 -4.61
CA GLY A 48 8.07 -2.59 -3.56
C GLY A 48 8.77 -3.14 -2.32
N ALA A 49 9.55 -2.30 -1.66
CA ALA A 49 10.18 -2.64 -0.38
C ALA A 49 9.16 -2.73 0.77
N LYS A 50 8.03 -2.03 0.69
CA LYS A 50 6.94 -1.99 1.64
C LYS A 50 5.63 -2.30 0.94
N PRO A 51 4.64 -2.92 1.60
CA PRO A 51 3.33 -3.13 0.99
C PRO A 51 2.67 -1.80 0.65
N CYS A 52 1.75 -1.78 -0.32
CA CYS A 52 1.11 -0.54 -0.73
C CYS A 52 -0.40 -0.65 -0.91
N ILE A 53 -1.03 0.51 -0.88
CA ILE A 53 -2.39 0.76 -1.35
C ILE A 53 -2.28 1.51 -2.66
N ILE A 54 -3.14 1.18 -3.63
CA ILE A 54 -3.31 1.95 -4.86
C ILE A 54 -4.76 2.42 -4.92
N ASP A 55 -4.95 3.74 -4.95
CA ASP A 55 -6.26 4.39 -5.11
C ASP A 55 -6.44 4.79 -6.58
N PHE A 56 -7.30 4.07 -7.29
CA PHE A 56 -7.74 4.45 -8.62
C PHE A 56 -8.90 5.44 -8.53
N TYR A 57 -8.67 6.66 -8.96
CA TYR A 57 -9.62 7.76 -8.87
C TYR A 57 -9.87 8.43 -10.23
N ALA A 58 -10.90 9.27 -10.29
CA ALA A 58 -11.09 10.27 -11.34
C ALA A 58 -11.23 11.67 -10.71
N THR A 59 -10.82 12.70 -11.41
CA THR A 59 -10.78 14.09 -10.89
C THR A 59 -12.16 14.65 -10.51
N TRP A 60 -13.20 14.20 -11.19
CA TRP A 60 -14.62 14.60 -10.97
C TRP A 60 -15.34 13.73 -9.92
N CYS A 61 -14.71 12.67 -9.44
CA CYS A 61 -15.32 11.69 -8.53
C CYS A 61 -15.49 12.25 -7.11
N GLY A 62 -16.71 12.53 -6.69
CA GLY A 62 -17.01 13.01 -5.34
C GLY A 62 -16.60 12.05 -4.20
N PRO A 63 -16.95 10.74 -4.27
CA PRO A 63 -16.48 9.77 -3.28
C PRO A 63 -14.95 9.68 -3.17
N CYS A 64 -14.21 9.81 -4.28
CA CYS A 64 -12.74 9.82 -4.28
C CYS A 64 -12.17 11.01 -3.49
N LYS A 65 -12.80 12.19 -3.63
CA LYS A 65 -12.42 13.38 -2.87
C LYS A 65 -12.61 13.22 -1.36
N ARG A 66 -13.58 12.40 -0.94
CA ARG A 66 -13.78 12.06 0.48
C ARG A 66 -12.81 10.98 0.97
N LEU A 67 -12.41 10.07 0.09
CA LEU A 67 -11.44 9.02 0.43
C LEU A 67 -10.03 9.56 0.60
N ALA A 68 -9.63 10.55 -0.21
CA ALA A 68 -8.27 11.06 -0.24
C ALA A 68 -7.73 11.47 1.15
N PRO A 69 -8.41 12.32 1.95
CA PRO A 69 -7.92 12.67 3.29
C PRO A 69 -7.85 11.46 4.23
N ILE A 70 -8.75 10.48 4.10
CA ILE A 70 -8.72 9.25 4.91
C ILE A 70 -7.44 8.44 4.63
N LEU A 71 -7.05 8.33 3.36
CA LEU A 71 -5.82 7.63 2.98
C LEU A 71 -4.57 8.40 3.41
N GLU A 72 -4.60 9.72 3.40
CA GLU A 72 -3.51 10.57 3.91
C GLU A 72 -3.33 10.38 5.43
N GLU A 73 -4.42 10.40 6.18
CA GLU A 73 -4.39 10.14 7.62
C GLU A 73 -3.86 8.74 7.93
N LEU A 74 -4.35 7.69 7.23
CA LEU A 74 -3.87 6.33 7.41
C LEU A 74 -2.38 6.20 7.04
N SER A 75 -1.95 6.82 5.94
CA SER A 75 -0.53 6.86 5.56
C SER A 75 0.35 7.43 6.67
N ALA A 76 -0.11 8.51 7.31
CA ALA A 76 0.59 9.11 8.45
C ALA A 76 0.56 8.22 9.70
N GLU A 77 -0.59 7.64 10.04
CA GLU A 77 -0.76 6.74 11.20
C GLU A 77 0.14 5.51 11.13
N TYR A 78 0.29 4.92 9.94
CA TYR A 78 1.18 3.77 9.75
C TYR A 78 2.67 4.13 9.63
N GLY A 79 3.02 5.42 9.70
CA GLY A 79 4.40 5.89 9.89
C GLY A 79 5.41 5.33 8.87
N GLY A 80 4.98 5.16 7.62
CA GLY A 80 5.83 4.64 6.55
C GLY A 80 5.98 3.11 6.52
N GLN A 81 5.17 2.36 7.27
CA GLN A 81 5.09 0.89 7.14
C GLN A 81 4.42 0.48 5.82
N ILE A 82 3.54 1.32 5.30
CA ILE A 82 2.87 1.17 4.01
C ILE A 82 3.16 2.36 3.11
N VAL A 83 2.92 2.20 1.81
CA VAL A 83 2.95 3.29 0.82
C VAL A 83 1.55 3.43 0.23
N VAL A 84 1.10 4.67 0.01
CA VAL A 84 -0.17 4.94 -0.66
C VAL A 84 0.11 5.60 -2.00
N TYR A 85 -0.26 4.93 -3.07
CA TYR A 85 -0.20 5.42 -4.43
C TYR A 85 -1.57 5.87 -4.91
N LYS A 86 -1.60 6.91 -5.72
CA LYS A 86 -2.80 7.42 -6.38
C LYS A 86 -2.63 7.35 -7.89
N VAL A 87 -3.59 6.79 -8.58
CA VAL A 87 -3.59 6.63 -10.04
C VAL A 87 -4.83 7.29 -10.61
N ASP A 88 -4.63 8.29 -11.47
CA ASP A 88 -5.72 8.86 -12.26
C ASP A 88 -6.10 7.86 -13.35
N ALA A 89 -7.25 7.20 -13.18
CA ALA A 89 -7.67 6.12 -14.05
C ALA A 89 -8.07 6.59 -15.46
N GLU A 90 -8.34 7.90 -15.64
CA GLU A 90 -8.65 8.45 -16.95
C GLU A 90 -7.39 8.73 -17.76
N GLN A 91 -6.29 9.04 -17.08
CA GLN A 91 -4.98 9.22 -17.71
C GLN A 91 -4.27 7.87 -17.88
N GLU A 92 -4.32 7.03 -16.85
CA GLU A 92 -3.62 5.73 -16.80
C GLU A 92 -4.56 4.57 -17.13
N ARG A 93 -5.21 4.63 -18.29
CA ARG A 93 -6.26 3.67 -18.72
C ARG A 93 -5.77 2.23 -18.77
N GLU A 94 -4.50 2.02 -19.12
CA GLU A 94 -3.91 0.68 -19.17
C GLU A 94 -3.79 0.07 -17.78
N LEU A 95 -3.39 0.85 -16.78
CA LEU A 95 -3.38 0.41 -15.37
C LEU A 95 -4.80 0.14 -14.87
N ALA A 96 -5.76 1.01 -15.20
CA ALA A 96 -7.16 0.80 -14.86
C ALA A 96 -7.71 -0.48 -15.46
N ALA A 97 -7.34 -0.80 -16.71
CA ALA A 97 -7.71 -2.04 -17.38
C ALA A 97 -7.06 -3.27 -16.74
N LEU A 98 -5.77 -3.20 -16.37
CA LEU A 98 -5.03 -4.26 -15.67
C LEU A 98 -5.76 -4.73 -14.40
N PHE A 99 -6.26 -3.78 -13.60
CA PHE A 99 -7.02 -4.05 -12.38
C PHE A 99 -8.53 -4.16 -12.60
N ARG A 100 -9.00 -4.13 -13.84
CA ARG A 100 -10.42 -4.18 -14.22
C ARG A 100 -11.28 -3.14 -13.49
N VAL A 101 -10.72 -1.93 -13.34
CA VAL A 101 -11.41 -0.81 -12.68
C VAL A 101 -12.67 -0.44 -13.47
N ARG A 102 -13.84 -0.50 -12.82
CA ARG A 102 -15.15 -0.18 -13.42
C ARG A 102 -15.92 0.89 -12.65
N SER A 103 -15.42 1.27 -11.49
CA SER A 103 -16.03 2.29 -10.61
C SER A 103 -14.96 3.02 -9.82
N TYR A 104 -15.28 4.20 -9.35
CA TYR A 104 -14.35 5.03 -8.56
C TYR A 104 -14.93 5.38 -7.19
N PRO A 105 -14.12 5.35 -6.14
CA PRO A 105 -12.75 4.84 -6.13
C PRO A 105 -12.70 3.31 -6.21
N THR A 106 -11.61 2.77 -6.76
CA THR A 106 -11.22 1.37 -6.61
C THR A 106 -9.90 1.32 -5.85
N ILE A 107 -9.88 0.60 -4.75
CA ILE A 107 -8.74 0.52 -3.82
C ILE A 107 -8.10 -0.85 -3.96
N VAL A 108 -6.81 -0.89 -4.28
CA VAL A 108 -6.05 -2.13 -4.41
C VAL A 108 -5.04 -2.23 -3.27
N PHE A 109 -5.09 -3.30 -2.52
CA PHE A 109 -4.15 -3.63 -1.45
C PHE A 109 -3.10 -4.60 -2.01
N CYS A 110 -1.86 -4.18 -2.08
CA CYS A 110 -0.74 -4.97 -2.58
C CYS A 110 0.15 -5.39 -1.42
N PRO A 111 -0.04 -6.61 -0.87
CA PRO A 111 0.85 -7.16 0.14
C PRO A 111 2.24 -7.43 -0.46
N LYS A 112 3.25 -7.60 0.38
CA LYS A 112 4.59 -7.99 -0.09
C LYS A 112 4.62 -9.37 -0.71
N GLU A 113 3.78 -10.25 -0.22
CA GLU A 113 3.64 -11.63 -0.69
C GLU A 113 2.18 -11.93 -0.99
N GLY A 114 1.92 -12.70 -2.04
CA GLY A 114 0.57 -13.05 -2.47
C GLY A 114 -0.02 -12.07 -3.47
N ALA A 115 -1.27 -12.33 -3.84
CA ALA A 115 -2.00 -11.56 -4.84
C ALA A 115 -2.59 -10.27 -4.26
N PRO A 116 -2.74 -9.21 -5.06
CA PRO A 116 -3.43 -8.01 -4.65
C PRO A 116 -4.91 -8.28 -4.37
N GLN A 117 -5.48 -7.54 -3.41
CA GLN A 117 -6.90 -7.59 -3.08
C GLN A 117 -7.55 -6.26 -3.41
N ILE A 118 -8.81 -6.29 -3.84
CA ILE A 118 -9.51 -5.12 -4.36
C ILE A 118 -10.75 -4.83 -3.52
N ALA A 119 -10.93 -3.57 -3.15
CA ALA A 119 -12.16 -3.03 -2.57
C ALA A 119 -12.75 -1.95 -3.47
N LEU A 120 -14.07 -1.91 -3.58
CA LEU A 120 -14.79 -0.98 -4.44
C LEU A 120 -15.49 0.10 -3.62
N GLY A 121 -15.44 1.33 -4.12
CA GLY A 121 -16.14 2.47 -3.55
C GLY A 121 -15.49 3.06 -2.30
N LEU A 122 -16.12 4.11 -1.79
CA LEU A 122 -15.70 4.77 -0.55
C LEU A 122 -15.88 3.83 0.65
N GLN A 123 -14.81 3.64 1.40
CA GLN A 123 -14.78 2.79 2.58
C GLN A 123 -14.59 3.63 3.85
N PRO A 124 -15.20 3.24 4.98
CA PRO A 124 -14.91 3.87 6.27
C PRO A 124 -13.44 3.68 6.67
N LYS A 125 -12.87 4.66 7.35
CA LYS A 125 -11.47 4.63 7.82
C LYS A 125 -11.15 3.38 8.64
N GLU A 126 -12.04 2.99 9.54
CA GLU A 126 -11.87 1.80 10.38
C GLU A 126 -11.82 0.51 9.56
N GLN A 127 -12.64 0.41 8.51
CA GLN A 127 -12.61 -0.74 7.63
C GLN A 127 -11.30 -0.82 6.84
N LEU A 128 -10.80 0.32 6.36
CA LEU A 128 -9.49 0.39 5.69
C LEU A 128 -8.36 0.00 6.65
N ARG A 129 -8.41 0.43 7.91
CA ARG A 129 -7.44 0.05 8.94
C ARG A 129 -7.42 -1.47 9.16
N ILE A 130 -8.59 -2.08 9.31
CA ILE A 130 -8.71 -3.54 9.46
C ILE A 130 -8.06 -4.27 8.26
N TRP A 131 -8.33 -3.84 7.04
CA TRP A 131 -7.75 -4.45 5.85
C TRP A 131 -6.25 -4.21 5.72
N ILE A 132 -5.76 -3.03 6.09
CA ILE A 132 -4.32 -2.75 6.15
C ILE A 132 -3.63 -3.75 7.09
N ASP A 133 -4.16 -3.92 8.29
CA ASP A 133 -3.59 -4.80 9.31
C ASP A 133 -3.65 -6.28 8.89
N GLN A 134 -4.74 -6.70 8.24
CA GLN A 134 -4.94 -8.10 7.84
C GLN A 134 -4.23 -8.47 6.54
N ILE A 135 -4.21 -7.57 5.55
CA ILE A 135 -3.73 -7.85 4.21
C ILE A 135 -2.28 -7.41 4.03
N LEU A 136 -1.98 -6.17 4.45
CA LEU A 136 -0.67 -5.55 4.19
C LEU A 136 0.34 -5.82 5.29
N LEU A 137 -0.10 -5.88 6.55
CA LEU A 137 0.72 -6.02 7.74
C LEU A 137 0.24 -7.19 8.63
N PRO A 138 0.04 -8.40 8.07
CA PRO A 138 -0.40 -9.51 8.89
C PRO A 138 0.61 -9.73 10.00
N LYS A 139 0.15 -9.75 11.25
CA LYS A 139 0.97 -10.21 12.37
C LYS A 139 1.34 -11.66 12.04
N THR A 140 2.61 -11.96 11.90
CA THR A 140 3.11 -13.31 11.66
C THR A 140 2.63 -14.21 12.78
N THR A 141 1.50 -14.89 12.57
CA THR A 141 1.19 -16.09 13.32
C THR A 141 2.13 -17.15 12.73
N PRO A 142 2.98 -17.81 13.55
CA PRO A 142 3.83 -18.87 13.02
C PRO A 142 2.94 -19.87 12.28
N ALA A 143 3.38 -20.27 11.08
CA ALA A 143 2.66 -21.18 10.21
C ALA A 143 2.07 -22.32 11.05
N ARG A 144 0.75 -22.47 11.01
CA ARG A 144 0.08 -23.64 11.54
C ARG A 144 0.63 -24.80 10.70
N GLU A 145 1.53 -25.56 11.32
CA GLU A 145 2.05 -26.81 10.79
C GLU A 145 0.84 -27.69 10.46
N GLU A 146 0.52 -27.84 9.18
CA GLU A 146 -0.48 -28.79 8.72
C GLU A 146 0.03 -30.18 9.05
N THR A 147 -0.43 -30.70 10.19
CA THR A 147 -0.25 -32.11 10.54
C THR A 147 -0.93 -32.93 9.46
N PRO A 148 -0.20 -33.76 8.71
CA PRO A 148 -0.83 -34.63 7.73
C PRO A 148 -1.77 -35.58 8.45
N ALA A 149 -3.05 -35.52 8.10
CA ALA A 149 -4.08 -36.41 8.58
C ALA A 149 -3.67 -37.84 8.21
N GLN A 150 -3.35 -38.62 9.23
CA GLN A 150 -3.09 -40.08 9.07
C GLN A 150 -4.40 -40.73 8.64
N VAL A 151 -4.44 -41.14 7.37
CA VAL A 151 -5.44 -42.05 6.86
C VAL A 151 -5.22 -43.41 7.53
N LYS A 152 -6.04 -43.75 8.53
CA LYS A 152 -6.12 -45.12 9.05
C LYS A 152 -6.87 -45.99 8.05
N THR A 153 -6.14 -46.73 7.26
CA THR A 153 -6.65 -47.88 6.53
C THR A 153 -7.07 -48.95 7.56
N LYS A 154 -8.36 -49.29 7.60
CA LYS A 154 -8.88 -50.46 8.30
C LYS A 154 -8.87 -51.62 7.33
N GLU A 155 -8.13 -52.66 7.67
CA GLU A 155 -8.31 -54.03 7.16
C GLU A 155 -9.63 -54.63 7.68
#